data_4175af61e766044b9cf62ff17dd57c9b
#
_entry.id   4175af61e766044b9cf62ff17dd57c9b
#
_cell.length_a   1.000
_cell.length_b   1.000
_cell.length_c   1.000
_cell.angle_alpha   90.00
_cell.angle_beta   90.00
_cell.angle_gamma   90.00
#
_symmetry.space_group_name_H-M   'P 1'
#
loop_
_entity.id
_entity.type
_entity.pdbx_description
1 polymer ?
#
loop_
_entity_poly.entity_id
_entity_poly.type
_entity_poly.pdbx_seq_one_letter_code
_entity_poly.pdbx_strand_id
1 'polypeptide(L)'
;LLGTAYYQFKDYGNAEIHLSQALTIFPESRNTKHNLALIYDATEEWKRSDKLYMELISTDSTDAQAFNNYAYSLVERGEDVEFALELAVNAIRLAPKSAPYLDTIGWIYFKMDRFEEAMNYIRQSLSIDAENATIQEHLNEVIKAKAGGPIPKIHQAEKQD
;
A
#
# COMPACT_ATOMS: atom_id res chain seq x y z
N LEU A 1 10.54 18.48 3.27
CA LEU A 1 11.86 18.13 2.72
C LEU A 1 12.70 17.31 3.71
N LEU A 2 12.93 17.79 4.97
CA LEU A 2 13.79 17.09 5.93
C LEU A 2 13.15 15.77 6.41
N GLY A 3 11.88 15.77 6.79
CA GLY A 3 11.16 14.55 7.19
C GLY A 3 11.11 13.47 6.09
N THR A 4 10.95 13.88 4.83
CA THR A 4 11.00 12.94 3.69
C THR A 4 12.40 12.35 3.50
N ALA A 5 13.46 13.12 3.74
CA ALA A 5 14.83 12.59 3.70
C ALA A 5 15.05 11.55 4.80
N TYR A 6 14.63 11.81 6.04
CA TYR A 6 14.71 10.82 7.11
C TYR A 6 13.94 9.54 6.80
N TYR A 7 12.75 9.65 6.19
CA TYR A 7 11.98 8.48 5.74
C TYR A 7 12.78 7.62 4.74
N GLN A 8 13.44 8.25 3.76
CA GLN A 8 14.28 7.54 2.78
C GLN A 8 15.46 6.80 3.43
N PHE A 9 16.00 7.33 4.53
CA PHE A 9 17.04 6.66 5.33
C PHE A 9 16.49 5.70 6.37
N LYS A 10 15.17 5.45 6.39
CA LYS A 10 14.46 4.61 7.38
C LYS A 10 14.61 5.08 8.83
N ASP A 11 14.95 6.33 9.03
CA ASP A 11 14.92 6.98 10.35
C ASP A 11 13.50 7.51 10.62
N TYR A 12 12.60 6.58 10.89
CA TYR A 12 11.17 6.86 11.01
C TYR A 12 10.87 7.79 12.20
N GLY A 13 11.62 7.71 13.30
CA GLY A 13 11.43 8.56 14.46
C GLY A 13 11.68 10.04 14.12
N ASN A 14 12.81 10.37 13.51
CA ASN A 14 13.10 11.73 13.08
C ASN A 14 12.18 12.18 11.94
N ALA A 15 11.83 11.26 11.02
CA ALA A 15 10.87 11.55 9.97
C ALA A 15 9.51 11.97 10.53
N GLU A 16 8.95 11.23 11.49
CA GLU A 16 7.68 11.55 12.15
C GLU A 16 7.74 12.92 12.85
N ILE A 17 8.79 13.20 13.63
CA ILE A 17 8.94 14.48 14.32
C ILE A 17 8.85 15.65 13.34
N HIS A 18 9.64 15.61 12.27
CA HIS A 18 9.70 16.73 11.32
C HIS A 18 8.44 16.85 10.46
N LEU A 19 7.80 15.74 10.08
CA LEU A 19 6.54 15.79 9.33
C LEU A 19 5.38 16.24 10.21
N SER A 20 5.34 15.82 11.48
CA SER A 20 4.34 16.29 12.44
C SER A 20 4.47 17.80 12.71
N GLN A 21 5.71 18.31 12.86
CA GLN A 21 5.96 19.74 12.94
C GLN A 21 5.50 20.49 11.67
N ALA A 22 5.72 19.90 10.49
CA ALA A 22 5.25 20.49 9.25
C ALA A 22 3.71 20.57 9.19
N LEU A 23 2.98 19.57 9.70
CA LEU A 23 1.52 19.60 9.79
C LEU A 23 0.98 20.65 10.76
N THR A 24 1.73 21.02 11.82
CA THR A 24 1.30 22.12 12.69
C THR A 24 1.30 23.48 11.98
N ILE A 25 2.17 23.62 10.96
CA ILE A 25 2.27 24.85 10.16
C ILE A 25 1.35 24.79 8.94
N PHE A 26 1.24 23.63 8.32
CA PHE A 26 0.44 23.38 7.12
C PHE A 26 -0.47 22.16 7.33
N PRO A 27 -1.59 22.30 8.08
CA PRO A 27 -2.48 21.17 8.42
C PRO A 27 -3.08 20.47 7.20
N GLU A 28 -3.25 21.18 6.09
CA GLU A 28 -3.83 20.65 4.85
C GLU A 28 -2.78 20.07 3.89
N SER A 29 -1.53 19.94 4.33
CA SER A 29 -0.47 19.39 3.48
C SER A 29 -0.69 17.90 3.18
N ARG A 30 -1.29 17.62 2.04
CA ARG A 30 -1.58 16.28 1.54
C ARG A 30 -0.31 15.40 1.49
N ASN A 31 0.78 15.93 0.92
CA ASN A 31 2.04 15.18 0.84
C ASN A 31 2.61 14.81 2.22
N THR A 32 2.44 15.68 3.21
CA THR A 32 2.89 15.41 4.57
C THR A 32 2.04 14.32 5.21
N LYS A 33 0.71 14.33 5.00
CA LYS A 33 -0.21 13.29 5.47
C LYS A 33 0.12 11.93 4.85
N HIS A 34 0.38 11.87 3.53
CA HIS A 34 0.83 10.64 2.85
C HIS A 34 2.12 10.08 3.46
N ASN A 35 3.13 10.93 3.63
CA ASN A 35 4.41 10.48 4.18
C ASN A 35 4.27 10.00 5.63
N LEU A 36 3.46 10.64 6.45
CA LEU A 36 3.18 10.18 7.81
C LEU A 36 2.42 8.85 7.83
N ALA A 37 1.44 8.67 6.94
CA ALA A 37 0.72 7.41 6.85
C ALA A 37 1.67 6.25 6.51
N LEU A 38 2.59 6.45 5.56
CA LEU A 38 3.62 5.45 5.22
C LEU A 38 4.60 5.18 6.37
N ILE A 39 4.92 6.18 7.20
CA ILE A 39 5.74 5.98 8.40
C ILE A 39 4.98 5.12 9.40
N TYR A 40 3.71 5.43 9.65
CA TYR A 40 2.88 4.66 10.58
C TYR A 40 2.66 3.22 10.11
N ASP A 41 2.56 2.98 8.80
CA ASP A 41 2.57 1.61 8.25
C ASP A 41 3.90 0.92 8.55
N ALA A 42 5.03 1.59 8.30
CA ALA A 42 6.36 1.03 8.52
C ALA A 42 6.70 0.80 10.01
N THR A 43 6.01 1.49 10.92
CA THR A 43 6.15 1.35 12.39
C THR A 43 5.00 0.58 13.03
N GLU A 44 4.13 -0.03 12.22
CA GLU A 44 2.97 -0.82 12.64
C GLU A 44 1.95 -0.05 13.51
N GLU A 45 1.93 1.26 13.35
CA GLU A 45 0.97 2.15 14.04
C GLU A 45 -0.34 2.26 13.24
N TRP A 46 -0.95 1.11 12.94
CA TRP A 46 -2.06 0.93 11.98
C TRP A 46 -3.23 1.89 12.18
N LYS A 47 -3.64 2.14 13.42
CA LYS A 47 -4.74 3.06 13.71
C LYS A 47 -4.44 4.50 13.27
N ARG A 48 -3.16 4.89 13.28
CA ARG A 48 -2.73 6.23 12.88
C ARG A 48 -2.64 6.33 11.36
N SER A 49 -2.12 5.30 10.68
CA SER A 49 -2.08 5.26 9.22
C SER A 49 -3.48 5.24 8.63
N ASP A 50 -4.37 4.38 9.12
CA ASP A 50 -5.77 4.29 8.70
C ASP A 50 -6.49 5.63 8.77
N LYS A 51 -6.34 6.31 9.91
CA LYS A 51 -6.95 7.64 10.12
C LYS A 51 -6.50 8.62 9.05
N LEU A 52 -5.21 8.64 8.72
CA LEU A 52 -4.67 9.55 7.70
C LEU A 52 -5.13 9.19 6.30
N TYR A 53 -5.16 7.90 5.94
CA TYR A 53 -5.67 7.47 4.64
C TYR A 53 -7.15 7.81 4.48
N MET A 54 -7.97 7.54 5.50
CA MET A 54 -9.39 7.89 5.47
C MET A 54 -9.60 9.41 5.37
N GLU A 55 -8.79 10.20 6.06
CA GLU A 55 -8.82 11.66 5.97
C GLU A 55 -8.47 12.14 4.56
N LEU A 56 -7.39 11.60 3.96
CA LEU A 56 -6.97 11.92 2.59
C LEU A 56 -8.09 11.62 1.58
N ILE A 57 -8.67 10.41 1.64
CA ILE A 57 -9.76 9.98 0.75
C ILE A 57 -11.02 10.83 0.94
N SER A 58 -11.38 11.16 2.18
CA SER A 58 -12.56 11.97 2.47
C SER A 58 -12.40 13.43 2.02
N THR A 59 -11.17 13.95 2.07
CA THR A 59 -10.85 15.32 1.63
C THR A 59 -10.75 15.42 0.12
N ASP A 60 -10.19 14.40 -0.54
CA ASP A 60 -10.05 14.34 -2.00
C ASP A 60 -10.39 12.93 -2.50
N SER A 61 -11.62 12.74 -2.97
CA SER A 61 -12.08 11.47 -3.54
C SER A 61 -11.41 11.10 -4.88
N THR A 62 -10.50 11.93 -5.39
CA THR A 62 -9.67 11.65 -6.58
C THR A 62 -8.22 11.32 -6.24
N ASP A 63 -7.90 11.18 -4.96
CA ASP A 63 -6.57 10.79 -4.49
C ASP A 63 -6.29 9.29 -4.72
N ALA A 64 -5.96 8.94 -5.95
CA ALA A 64 -5.63 7.56 -6.33
C ALA A 64 -4.50 6.95 -5.47
N GLN A 65 -3.54 7.78 -5.04
CA GLN A 65 -2.43 7.33 -4.19
C GLN A 65 -2.92 6.94 -2.80
N ALA A 66 -3.83 7.71 -2.19
CA ALA A 66 -4.40 7.37 -0.89
C ALA A 66 -5.17 6.07 -0.94
N PHE A 67 -6.02 5.89 -1.97
CA PHE A 67 -6.72 4.64 -2.20
C PHE A 67 -5.78 3.45 -2.33
N ASN A 68 -4.74 3.56 -3.16
CA ASN A 68 -3.78 2.48 -3.37
C ASN A 68 -2.97 2.15 -2.12
N ASN A 69 -2.43 3.17 -1.45
CA ASN A 69 -1.58 2.94 -0.28
C ASN A 69 -2.38 2.33 0.88
N TYR A 70 -3.63 2.75 1.06
CA TYR A 70 -4.49 2.16 2.08
C TYR A 70 -4.83 0.70 1.74
N ALA A 71 -5.18 0.42 0.48
CA ALA A 71 -5.42 -0.95 0.03
C ALA A 71 -4.20 -1.86 0.27
N TYR A 72 -3.01 -1.39 -0.07
CA TYR A 72 -1.77 -2.13 0.14
C TYR A 72 -1.49 -2.37 1.64
N SER A 73 -1.65 -1.33 2.48
CA SER A 73 -1.49 -1.44 3.93
C SER A 73 -2.42 -2.51 4.53
N LEU A 74 -3.71 -2.49 4.16
CA LEU A 74 -4.69 -3.48 4.65
C LEU A 74 -4.31 -4.90 4.24
N VAL A 75 -3.96 -5.12 2.97
CA VAL A 75 -3.65 -6.46 2.48
C VAL A 75 -2.35 -7.03 3.04
N GLU A 76 -1.34 -6.20 3.29
CA GLU A 76 -0.07 -6.62 3.88
C GLU A 76 -0.23 -7.12 5.31
N ARG A 77 -1.08 -6.48 6.09
CA ARG A 77 -1.38 -6.89 7.47
C ARG A 77 -2.52 -7.92 7.58
N GLY A 78 -3.13 -8.29 6.44
CA GLY A 78 -4.20 -9.30 6.37
C GLY A 78 -5.52 -8.87 6.97
N GLU A 79 -5.81 -7.59 6.96
CA GLU A 79 -7.06 -7.03 7.44
C GLU A 79 -7.95 -6.63 6.26
N ASP A 80 -9.25 -6.90 6.39
CA ASP A 80 -10.34 -6.47 5.50
C ASP A 80 -9.98 -6.48 3.99
N VAL A 81 -9.62 -7.67 3.49
CA VAL A 81 -9.12 -7.85 2.11
C VAL A 81 -10.18 -7.43 1.07
N GLU A 82 -11.46 -7.60 1.39
CA GLU A 82 -12.57 -7.15 0.57
C GLU A 82 -12.60 -5.62 0.44
N PHE A 83 -12.44 -4.91 1.55
CA PHE A 83 -12.37 -3.45 1.53
C PHE A 83 -11.07 -2.97 0.84
N ALA A 84 -9.94 -3.66 1.05
CA ALA A 84 -8.72 -3.39 0.30
C ALA A 84 -8.94 -3.50 -1.21
N LEU A 85 -9.71 -4.50 -1.67
CA LEU A 85 -10.05 -4.64 -3.09
C LEU A 85 -10.90 -3.47 -3.60
N GLU A 86 -11.88 -3.00 -2.84
CA GLU A 86 -12.69 -1.82 -3.22
C GLU A 86 -11.82 -0.56 -3.36
N LEU A 87 -10.90 -0.35 -2.45
CA LEU A 87 -9.95 0.76 -2.50
C LEU A 87 -9.04 0.67 -3.73
N ALA A 88 -8.45 -0.51 -3.99
CA ALA A 88 -7.58 -0.73 -5.14
C ALA A 88 -8.32 -0.54 -6.48
N VAL A 89 -9.58 -0.97 -6.58
CA VAL A 89 -10.45 -0.72 -7.75
C VAL A 89 -10.66 0.77 -7.96
N ASN A 90 -10.87 1.55 -6.89
CA ASN A 90 -10.97 3.00 -7.00
C ASN A 90 -9.66 3.65 -7.48
N ALA A 91 -8.50 3.18 -6.98
CA ALA A 91 -7.19 3.66 -7.44
C ALA A 91 -6.99 3.41 -8.94
N ILE A 92 -7.29 2.21 -9.43
CA ILE A 92 -7.18 1.87 -10.87
C ILE A 92 -8.18 2.65 -11.72
N ARG A 93 -9.41 2.86 -11.23
CA ARG A 93 -10.40 3.68 -11.95
C ARG A 93 -9.91 5.10 -12.18
N LEU A 94 -9.18 5.67 -11.22
CA LEU A 94 -8.61 7.01 -11.30
C LEU A 94 -7.31 7.05 -12.12
N ALA A 95 -6.49 6.00 -12.09
CA ALA A 95 -5.22 5.91 -12.80
C ALA A 95 -5.00 4.51 -13.42
N PRO A 96 -5.69 4.17 -14.53
CA PRO A 96 -5.73 2.81 -15.08
C PRO A 96 -4.41 2.31 -15.67
N LYS A 97 -3.43 3.18 -15.87
CA LYS A 97 -2.10 2.84 -16.40
C LYS A 97 -1.00 2.99 -15.35
N SER A 98 -1.33 2.89 -14.08
CA SER A 98 -0.35 2.91 -12.99
C SER A 98 0.15 1.49 -12.72
N ALA A 99 1.42 1.21 -13.01
CA ALA A 99 2.01 -0.09 -12.71
C ALA A 99 1.87 -0.45 -11.21
N PRO A 100 2.22 0.42 -10.24
CA PRO A 100 2.03 0.11 -8.82
C PRO A 100 0.59 -0.24 -8.43
N TYR A 101 -0.41 0.41 -9.03
CA TYR A 101 -1.81 0.16 -8.67
C TYR A 101 -2.33 -1.14 -9.27
N LEU A 102 -1.89 -1.49 -10.48
CA LEU A 102 -2.16 -2.80 -11.07
C LEU A 102 -1.49 -3.93 -10.29
N ASP A 103 -0.30 -3.70 -9.76
CA ASP A 103 0.39 -4.65 -8.90
C ASP A 103 -0.35 -4.85 -7.57
N THR A 104 -0.75 -3.77 -6.91
CA THR A 104 -1.51 -3.83 -5.65
C THR A 104 -2.80 -4.65 -5.81
N ILE A 105 -3.60 -4.41 -6.86
CA ILE A 105 -4.83 -5.21 -7.05
C ILE A 105 -4.51 -6.67 -7.37
N GLY A 106 -3.43 -6.95 -8.11
CA GLY A 106 -2.95 -8.30 -8.35
C GLY A 106 -2.52 -8.99 -7.05
N TRP A 107 -1.83 -8.27 -6.19
CA TRP A 107 -1.41 -8.76 -4.87
C TRP A 107 -2.60 -9.07 -3.95
N ILE A 108 -3.63 -8.22 -3.97
CA ILE A 108 -4.89 -8.46 -3.24
C ILE A 108 -5.55 -9.76 -3.74
N TYR A 109 -5.67 -9.96 -5.06
CA TYR A 109 -6.22 -11.20 -5.61
C TYR A 109 -5.39 -12.43 -5.20
N PHE A 110 -4.07 -12.30 -5.12
CA PHE A 110 -3.21 -13.35 -4.61
C PHE A 110 -3.54 -13.73 -3.16
N LYS A 111 -3.73 -12.75 -2.29
CA LYS A 111 -4.12 -12.99 -0.88
C LYS A 111 -5.55 -13.57 -0.74
N MET A 112 -6.35 -13.46 -1.77
CA MET A 112 -7.68 -14.10 -1.88
C MET A 112 -7.63 -15.49 -2.53
N ASP A 113 -6.45 -16.07 -2.76
CA ASP A 113 -6.23 -17.34 -3.49
C ASP A 113 -6.75 -17.32 -4.96
N ARG A 114 -6.95 -16.15 -5.53
CA ARG A 114 -7.41 -15.92 -6.90
C ARG A 114 -6.22 -15.76 -7.85
N PHE A 115 -5.47 -16.83 -8.04
CA PHE A 115 -4.17 -16.81 -8.73
C PHE A 115 -4.23 -16.36 -10.19
N GLU A 116 -5.30 -16.66 -10.92
CA GLU A 116 -5.42 -16.26 -12.33
C GLU A 116 -5.60 -14.75 -12.47
N GLU A 117 -6.47 -14.17 -11.66
CA GLU A 117 -6.67 -12.72 -11.62
C GLU A 117 -5.40 -12.01 -11.13
N ALA A 118 -4.76 -12.56 -10.10
CA ALA A 118 -3.49 -12.05 -9.60
C ALA A 118 -2.44 -11.97 -10.73
N MET A 119 -2.19 -13.07 -11.42
CA MET A 119 -1.25 -13.10 -12.54
C MET A 119 -1.64 -12.15 -13.68
N ASN A 120 -2.93 -12.01 -13.97
CA ASN A 120 -3.39 -11.11 -15.02
C ASN A 120 -3.05 -9.66 -14.70
N TYR A 121 -3.35 -9.19 -13.50
CA TYR A 121 -3.07 -7.80 -13.09
C TYR A 121 -1.57 -7.53 -12.94
N ILE A 122 -0.81 -8.45 -12.33
CA ILE A 122 0.64 -8.28 -12.18
C ILE A 122 1.35 -8.27 -13.54
N ARG A 123 0.93 -9.10 -14.51
CA ARG A 123 1.47 -9.05 -15.87
C ARG A 123 1.13 -7.76 -16.60
N GLN A 124 -0.07 -7.20 -16.40
CA GLN A 124 -0.40 -5.88 -16.91
C GLN A 124 0.51 -4.80 -16.28
N SER A 125 0.77 -4.89 -14.98
CA SER A 125 1.72 -4.02 -14.30
C SER A 125 3.12 -4.12 -14.93
N LEU A 126 3.65 -5.32 -15.11
CA LEU A 126 4.95 -5.55 -15.77
C LEU A 126 4.99 -5.11 -17.23
N SER A 127 3.85 -5.07 -17.93
CA SER A 127 3.82 -4.53 -19.30
C SER A 127 4.08 -3.01 -19.34
N ILE A 128 3.91 -2.33 -18.20
CA ILE A 128 4.14 -0.88 -18.04
C ILE A 128 5.53 -0.64 -17.45
N ASP A 129 5.94 -1.42 -16.44
CA ASP A 129 7.22 -1.31 -15.75
C ASP A 129 7.88 -2.69 -15.61
N ALA A 130 8.49 -3.12 -16.72
CA ALA A 130 9.03 -4.48 -16.88
C ALA A 130 10.23 -4.78 -15.96
N GLU A 131 10.98 -3.76 -15.54
CA GLU A 131 12.21 -3.92 -14.75
C GLU A 131 11.96 -3.78 -13.24
N ASN A 132 10.73 -3.58 -12.81
CA ASN A 132 10.40 -3.42 -11.40
C ASN A 132 10.57 -4.75 -10.63
N ALA A 133 11.60 -4.80 -9.81
CA ALA A 133 11.95 -6.02 -9.06
C ALA A 133 10.83 -6.49 -8.14
N THR A 134 10.14 -5.58 -7.45
CA THR A 134 9.03 -5.93 -6.54
C THR A 134 7.88 -6.59 -7.29
N ILE A 135 7.50 -6.05 -8.46
CA ILE A 135 6.40 -6.61 -9.27
C ILE A 135 6.80 -7.99 -9.83
N GLN A 136 8.08 -8.15 -10.22
CA GLN A 136 8.60 -9.46 -10.64
C GLN A 136 8.58 -10.48 -9.49
N GLU A 137 8.94 -10.08 -8.29
CA GLU A 137 8.87 -10.91 -7.09
C GLU A 137 7.42 -11.34 -6.81
N HIS A 138 6.47 -10.42 -6.83
CA HIS A 138 5.05 -10.72 -6.66
C HIS A 138 4.56 -11.76 -7.69
N LEU A 139 4.90 -11.59 -8.99
CA LEU A 139 4.54 -12.58 -10.00
C LEU A 139 5.12 -13.96 -9.71
N ASN A 140 6.39 -14.03 -9.29
CA ASN A 140 7.05 -15.29 -8.97
C ASN A 140 6.40 -15.97 -7.76
N GLU A 141 5.98 -15.22 -6.74
CA GLU A 141 5.27 -15.75 -5.59
C GLU A 141 3.92 -16.35 -5.97
N VAL A 142 3.15 -15.65 -6.81
CA VAL A 142 1.87 -16.15 -7.31
C VAL A 142 2.05 -17.44 -8.10
N ILE A 143 3.04 -17.49 -9.01
CA ILE A 143 3.34 -18.69 -9.81
C ILE A 143 3.72 -19.87 -8.90
N LYS A 144 4.57 -19.63 -7.90
CA LYS A 144 5.01 -20.65 -6.96
C LYS A 144 3.85 -21.19 -6.11
N ALA A 145 3.01 -20.31 -5.60
CA ALA A 145 1.84 -20.71 -4.81
C ALA A 145 0.85 -21.51 -5.64
N LYS A 146 0.55 -21.07 -6.87
CA LYS A 146 -0.32 -21.80 -7.81
C LYS A 146 0.20 -23.21 -8.13
N ALA A 147 1.51 -23.40 -8.15
CA ALA A 147 2.14 -24.73 -8.35
C ALA A 147 2.12 -25.62 -7.09
N GLY A 148 1.43 -25.22 -6.01
CA GLY A 148 1.35 -25.95 -4.75
C GLY A 148 2.48 -25.61 -3.75
N GLY A 149 3.18 -24.51 -3.97
CA GLY A 149 4.13 -23.98 -3.01
C GLY A 149 3.45 -23.33 -1.79
N PRO A 150 4.19 -23.11 -0.69
CA PRO A 150 3.65 -22.41 0.47
C PRO A 150 3.28 -20.96 0.11
N ILE A 151 2.08 -20.55 0.48
CA ILE A 151 1.66 -19.14 0.40
C ILE A 151 2.35 -18.37 1.52
N PRO A 152 2.98 -17.20 1.25
CA PRO A 152 3.55 -16.37 2.30
C PRO A 152 2.48 -16.01 3.32
N LYS A 153 2.75 -16.32 4.60
CA LYS A 153 1.82 -15.96 5.67
C LYS A 153 1.75 -14.44 5.79
N ILE A 154 0.53 -13.92 5.86
CA ILE A 154 0.26 -12.57 6.31
C ILE A 154 0.86 -12.42 7.71
N HIS A 155 1.53 -11.31 7.98
CA HIS A 155 1.90 -10.94 9.35
C HIS A 155 0.60 -10.76 10.15
N GLN A 156 0.11 -11.88 10.73
CA GLN A 156 -0.91 -11.76 11.77
C GLN A 156 -0.20 -11.21 12.99
N ALA A 157 -0.47 -9.94 13.30
CA ALA A 157 -0.16 -9.42 14.62
C ALA A 157 -0.80 -10.38 15.64
N GLU A 158 0.04 -11.03 16.44
CA GLU A 158 -0.45 -11.84 17.57
C GLU A 158 -1.34 -10.93 18.41
N LYS A 159 -2.64 -11.25 18.45
CA LYS A 159 -3.55 -10.61 19.38
C LYS A 159 -3.02 -10.92 20.79
N GLN A 160 -2.32 -9.97 21.37
CA GLN A 160 -2.06 -9.98 22.80
C GLN A 160 -3.40 -9.67 23.49
N ASP A 161 -3.93 -10.69 24.13
CA ASP A 161 -5.08 -10.60 25.04
C ASP A 161 -4.79 -9.67 26.22
#